data_a00c7484b3dfe67bbe6e7ec3cb7bf0e8
#
_entry.id   a00c7484b3dfe67bbe6e7ec3cb7bf0e8
#
_cell.length_a   1.000
_cell.length_b   1.000
_cell.length_c   1.000
_cell.angle_alpha   90.00
_cell.angle_beta   90.00
_cell.angle_gamma   90.00
#
_symmetry.space_group_name_H-M   'P 1'
#
loop_
_entity.id
_entity.type
_entity.pdbx_description
1 polymer ?
#
loop_
_entity_poly.entity_id
_entity_poly.type
_entity_poly.pdbx_seq_one_letter_code
_entity_poly.pdbx_strand_id
1 'polypeptide(L)'
;MNQVEHMNSDTIRKKFGDDYIADERTFTMGIDQRFTSHFADRFKGFTVLETCTGAGFTTISLATKAKHVFTIEIDKSHQEQAVKNVKKAGLLHHVSFIHGSILDQHILEGLPSIDAAFIDPDWAATGPDHVYRFIDSNTQPPADKVLKKIFALTKNVALVLPPLIDIKELDNLPEHEREKLYLDENHELFCFYFGALVENYGETEFHVPL
;
A
#
# COMPACT_ATOMS: atom_id res chain seq x y z
N MET A 1 32.83 -0.97 0.80
CA MET A 1 31.97 0.15 0.40
C MET A 1 31.12 -0.36 -0.74
N ASN A 2 29.88 -0.82 -0.44
CA ASN A 2 28.95 -1.24 -1.46
C ASN A 2 28.44 0.03 -2.17
N GLN A 3 28.72 0.13 -3.46
CA GLN A 3 28.04 1.12 -4.30
C GLN A 3 26.55 0.73 -4.32
N VAL A 4 25.71 1.53 -3.68
CA VAL A 4 24.27 1.49 -3.91
C VAL A 4 24.12 1.96 -5.36
N GLU A 5 23.79 1.02 -6.27
CA GLU A 5 23.42 1.39 -7.62
C GLU A 5 22.20 2.31 -7.53
N HIS A 6 22.40 3.58 -7.80
CA HIS A 6 21.29 4.53 -7.86
C HIS A 6 20.47 4.20 -9.11
N MET A 7 19.21 3.84 -8.88
CA MET A 7 18.23 3.69 -9.97
C MET A 7 18.20 4.95 -10.84
N ASN A 8 17.99 4.75 -12.15
CA ASN A 8 17.89 5.87 -13.08
C ASN A 8 16.72 6.80 -12.68
N SER A 9 17.01 8.08 -12.48
CA SER A 9 16.03 9.07 -12.02
C SER A 9 14.84 9.23 -12.99
N ASP A 10 15.04 9.03 -14.30
CA ASP A 10 13.94 9.09 -15.28
C ASP A 10 12.97 7.93 -15.12
N THR A 11 13.48 6.73 -14.80
CA THR A 11 12.66 5.55 -14.53
C THR A 11 11.84 5.73 -13.24
N ILE A 12 12.46 6.28 -12.20
CA ILE A 12 11.79 6.63 -10.93
C ILE A 12 10.69 7.66 -11.19
N ARG A 13 11.00 8.73 -11.92
CA ARG A 13 10.02 9.78 -12.26
C ARG A 13 8.86 9.26 -13.09
N LYS A 14 9.12 8.37 -14.04
CA LYS A 14 8.06 7.75 -14.87
C LYS A 14 7.07 6.95 -14.01
N LYS A 15 7.58 6.19 -13.03
CA LYS A 15 6.74 5.31 -12.18
C LYS A 15 6.08 6.06 -11.02
N PHE A 16 6.79 7.01 -10.39
CA PHE A 16 6.38 7.65 -9.13
C PHE A 16 6.11 9.16 -9.24
N GLY A 17 6.25 9.74 -10.44
CA GLY A 17 5.89 11.13 -10.73
C GLY A 17 6.95 12.17 -10.43
N ASP A 18 7.99 11.84 -9.66
CA ASP A 18 9.13 12.71 -9.36
C ASP A 18 10.41 11.88 -9.17
N ASP A 19 11.59 12.52 -9.14
CA ASP A 19 12.89 11.90 -8.87
C ASP A 19 13.06 11.58 -7.36
N TYR A 20 12.17 10.74 -6.83
CA TYR A 20 12.23 10.26 -5.47
C TYR A 20 13.41 9.31 -5.23
N ILE A 21 13.75 9.09 -3.96
CA ILE A 21 14.77 8.12 -3.57
C ILE A 21 14.13 6.74 -3.57
N ALA A 22 14.75 5.81 -4.29
CA ALA A 22 14.42 4.40 -4.29
C ALA A 22 15.70 3.57 -4.44
N ASP A 23 15.78 2.45 -3.75
CA ASP A 23 16.67 1.35 -4.10
C ASP A 23 15.94 0.35 -5.01
N GLU A 24 16.63 -0.70 -5.47
CA GLU A 24 16.07 -1.71 -6.35
C GLU A 24 14.82 -2.38 -5.74
N ARG A 25 14.87 -2.68 -4.43
CA ARG A 25 13.77 -3.34 -3.73
C ARG A 25 12.55 -2.42 -3.61
N THR A 26 12.74 -1.22 -3.09
CA THR A 26 11.64 -0.25 -2.92
C THR A 26 11.08 0.23 -4.25
N PHE A 27 11.89 0.25 -5.31
CA PHE A 27 11.40 0.51 -6.66
C PHE A 27 10.51 -0.64 -7.17
N THR A 28 10.94 -1.90 -6.97
CA THR A 28 10.19 -3.08 -7.43
C THR A 28 8.86 -3.20 -6.69
N MET A 29 8.87 -3.05 -5.36
CA MET A 29 7.67 -3.15 -4.52
C MET A 29 6.72 -1.96 -4.67
N GLY A 30 7.22 -0.76 -5.01
CA GLY A 30 6.42 0.46 -5.05
C GLY A 30 5.35 0.41 -6.12
N ILE A 31 4.12 0.75 -5.76
CA ILE A 31 2.98 0.85 -6.68
C ILE A 31 3.14 2.09 -7.57
N ASP A 32 2.77 1.98 -8.85
CA ASP A 32 2.77 3.10 -9.80
C ASP A 32 1.89 4.26 -9.31
N GLN A 33 2.37 5.49 -9.49
CA GLN A 33 1.68 6.70 -9.01
C GLN A 33 0.25 6.82 -9.55
N ARG A 34 -0.02 6.35 -10.76
CA ARG A 34 -1.34 6.43 -11.37
C ARG A 34 -2.36 5.61 -10.58
N PHE A 35 -1.95 4.46 -10.05
CA PHE A 35 -2.78 3.65 -9.15
C PHE A 35 -2.86 4.25 -7.74
N THR A 36 -1.73 4.69 -7.17
CA THR A 36 -1.77 5.27 -5.81
C THR A 36 -2.58 6.56 -5.75
N SER A 37 -2.59 7.35 -6.82
CA SER A 37 -3.44 8.54 -6.92
C SER A 37 -4.93 8.17 -6.98
N HIS A 38 -5.28 7.12 -7.73
CA HIS A 38 -6.64 6.58 -7.77
C HIS A 38 -7.10 6.08 -6.41
N PHE A 39 -6.28 5.31 -5.70
CA PHE A 39 -6.59 4.87 -4.34
C PHE A 39 -6.82 6.04 -3.38
N ALA A 40 -5.95 7.05 -3.47
CA ALA A 40 -5.97 8.18 -2.53
C ALA A 40 -7.29 8.95 -2.54
N ASP A 41 -8.02 8.99 -3.65
CA ASP A 41 -9.31 9.68 -3.75
C ASP A 41 -10.35 9.09 -2.79
N ARG A 42 -10.31 7.78 -2.54
CA ARG A 42 -11.21 7.08 -1.60
C ARG A 42 -10.92 7.40 -0.13
N PHE A 43 -9.75 7.96 0.18
CA PHE A 43 -9.33 8.31 1.54
C PHE A 43 -9.49 9.79 1.89
N LYS A 44 -10.19 10.55 1.07
CA LYS A 44 -10.34 11.99 1.26
C LYS A 44 -10.96 12.33 2.62
N GLY A 45 -10.19 13.09 3.42
CA GLY A 45 -10.61 13.59 4.72
C GLY A 45 -10.53 12.60 5.88
N PHE A 46 -10.11 11.34 5.64
CA PHE A 46 -9.94 10.31 6.67
C PHE A 46 -8.59 10.45 7.39
N THR A 47 -8.55 10.04 8.64
CA THR A 47 -7.32 9.68 9.36
C THR A 47 -6.98 8.25 8.98
N VAL A 48 -5.88 8.07 8.24
CA VAL A 48 -5.52 6.81 7.58
C VAL A 48 -4.39 6.12 8.31
N LEU A 49 -4.50 4.81 8.50
CA LEU A 49 -3.38 3.93 8.84
C LEU A 49 -2.90 3.24 7.56
N GLU A 50 -1.65 3.48 7.18
CA GLU A 50 -0.98 2.76 6.11
C GLU A 50 -0.03 1.72 6.71
N THR A 51 -0.02 0.53 6.13
CA THR A 51 0.93 -0.52 6.51
C THR A 51 1.96 -0.72 5.41
N CYS A 52 3.20 -1.07 5.78
CA CYS A 52 4.28 -1.35 4.82
C CYS A 52 4.63 -0.12 3.95
N THR A 53 5.09 0.94 4.60
CA THR A 53 5.41 2.25 4.00
C THR A 53 6.34 2.15 2.78
N GLY A 54 7.31 1.23 2.79
CA GLY A 54 8.38 1.16 1.79
C GLY A 54 9.12 2.50 1.66
N ALA A 55 9.32 2.99 0.43
CA ALA A 55 9.89 4.31 0.19
C ALA A 55 8.87 5.47 0.24
N GLY A 56 7.61 5.19 0.63
CA GLY A 56 6.59 6.21 0.88
C GLY A 56 5.84 6.72 -0.35
N PHE A 57 5.84 5.99 -1.46
CA PHE A 57 5.17 6.44 -2.68
C PHE A 57 3.65 6.48 -2.52
N THR A 58 3.05 5.43 -1.92
CA THR A 58 1.62 5.42 -1.57
C THR A 58 1.32 6.43 -0.47
N THR A 59 2.20 6.54 0.54
CA THR A 59 2.09 7.54 1.61
C THR A 59 1.92 8.95 1.06
N ILE A 60 2.71 9.32 0.03
CA ILE A 60 2.65 10.65 -0.62
C ILE A 60 1.26 10.85 -1.25
N SER A 61 0.77 9.89 -2.02
CA SER A 61 -0.55 9.99 -2.65
C SER A 61 -1.67 10.10 -1.61
N LEU A 62 -1.67 9.23 -0.59
CA LEU A 62 -2.63 9.28 0.51
C LEU A 62 -2.60 10.63 1.23
N ALA A 63 -1.41 11.16 1.55
CA ALA A 63 -1.25 12.41 2.28
C ALA A 63 -1.74 13.65 1.51
N THR A 64 -1.93 13.56 0.18
CA THR A 64 -2.55 14.64 -0.61
C THR A 64 -4.07 14.75 -0.40
N LYS A 65 -4.73 13.70 0.08
CA LYS A 65 -6.19 13.60 0.19
C LYS A 65 -6.67 13.37 1.62
N ALA A 66 -5.96 12.56 2.37
CA ALA A 66 -6.26 12.23 3.75
C ALA A 66 -6.12 13.46 4.66
N LYS A 67 -6.83 13.44 5.78
CA LYS A 67 -6.64 14.40 6.85
C LYS A 67 -5.27 14.25 7.51
N HIS A 68 -4.87 13.00 7.75
CA HIS A 68 -3.56 12.62 8.27
C HIS A 68 -3.27 11.16 7.97
N VAL A 69 -2.00 10.80 7.74
CA VAL A 69 -1.54 9.43 7.51
C VAL A 69 -0.61 9.00 8.64
N PHE A 70 -0.95 7.92 9.33
CA PHE A 70 -0.04 7.18 10.20
C PHE A 70 0.49 6.01 9.40
N THR A 71 1.81 5.93 9.20
CA THR A 71 2.40 4.89 8.37
C THR A 71 3.41 4.07 9.16
N ILE A 72 3.34 2.73 9.02
CA ILE A 72 4.16 1.77 9.78
C ILE A 72 5.10 1.06 8.83
N GLU A 73 6.40 1.08 9.18
CA GLU A 73 7.46 0.39 8.44
C GLU A 73 8.40 -0.34 9.41
N ILE A 74 8.68 -1.61 9.10
CA ILE A 74 9.58 -2.45 9.89
C ILE A 74 11.05 -2.25 9.52
N ASP A 75 11.33 -1.93 8.25
CA ASP A 75 12.67 -1.66 7.77
C ASP A 75 13.01 -0.16 7.95
N LYS A 76 14.02 0.08 8.79
CA LYS A 76 14.44 1.45 9.10
C LYS A 76 14.99 2.19 7.87
N SER A 77 15.67 1.49 6.97
CA SER A 77 16.24 2.10 5.76
C SER A 77 15.16 2.53 4.77
N HIS A 78 14.10 1.73 4.62
CA HIS A 78 12.92 2.09 3.84
C HIS A 78 12.19 3.28 4.45
N GLN A 79 11.98 3.27 5.78
CA GLN A 79 11.36 4.41 6.47
C GLN A 79 12.18 5.70 6.28
N GLU A 80 13.50 5.65 6.31
CA GLU A 80 14.36 6.82 6.06
C GLU A 80 14.23 7.34 4.63
N GLN A 81 14.05 6.45 3.63
CA GLN A 81 13.72 6.84 2.26
C GLN A 81 12.35 7.54 2.21
N ALA A 82 11.33 6.95 2.83
CA ALA A 82 9.98 7.51 2.89
C ALA A 82 9.96 8.91 3.50
N VAL A 83 10.64 9.11 4.64
CA VAL A 83 10.74 10.44 5.28
C VAL A 83 11.33 11.48 4.32
N LYS A 84 12.40 11.13 3.59
CA LYS A 84 13.03 12.02 2.62
C LYS A 84 12.09 12.34 1.44
N ASN A 85 11.39 11.33 0.93
CA ASN A 85 10.47 11.46 -0.20
C ASN A 85 9.23 12.29 0.18
N VAL A 86 8.61 12.01 1.32
CA VAL A 86 7.47 12.79 1.85
C VAL A 86 7.88 14.23 2.15
N LYS A 87 9.10 14.44 2.67
CA LYS A 87 9.67 15.79 2.86
C LYS A 87 9.83 16.52 1.53
N LYS A 88 10.37 15.85 0.51
CA LYS A 88 10.52 16.40 -0.84
C LYS A 88 9.18 16.80 -1.44
N ALA A 89 8.13 15.98 -1.24
CA ALA A 89 6.77 16.28 -1.65
C ALA A 89 6.09 17.41 -0.84
N GLY A 90 6.73 17.93 0.23
CA GLY A 90 6.17 18.99 1.08
C GLY A 90 5.09 18.54 2.05
N LEU A 91 4.94 17.23 2.29
CA LEU A 91 3.79 16.61 2.98
C LEU A 91 4.11 16.13 4.42
N LEU A 92 5.29 16.42 4.96
CA LEU A 92 5.68 15.94 6.32
C LEU A 92 4.69 16.26 7.42
N HIS A 93 3.99 17.39 7.31
CA HIS A 93 3.01 17.82 8.33
C HIS A 93 1.71 16.99 8.31
N HIS A 94 1.48 16.22 7.24
CA HIS A 94 0.34 15.31 7.11
C HIS A 94 0.67 13.86 7.43
N VAL A 95 1.92 13.52 7.79
CA VAL A 95 2.37 12.14 7.97
C VAL A 95 3.07 11.93 9.31
N SER A 96 2.70 10.87 10.00
CA SER A 96 3.39 10.36 11.18
C SER A 96 3.99 8.99 10.89
N PHE A 97 5.31 8.90 10.99
CA PHE A 97 6.06 7.66 10.74
C PHE A 97 6.22 6.86 12.02
N ILE A 98 5.90 5.58 11.98
CA ILE A 98 6.03 4.64 13.10
C ILE A 98 6.96 3.51 12.64
N HIS A 99 8.08 3.33 13.36
CA HIS A 99 9.00 2.23 13.09
C HIS A 99 8.60 1.01 13.89
N GLY A 100 8.36 -0.11 13.20
CA GLY A 100 8.05 -1.39 13.81
C GLY A 100 7.12 -2.26 12.98
N SER A 101 6.64 -3.34 13.59
CA SER A 101 5.77 -4.30 12.91
C SER A 101 4.30 -3.97 13.11
N ILE A 102 3.51 -3.98 12.02
CA ILE A 102 2.05 -3.89 12.09
C ILE A 102 1.42 -5.04 12.91
N LEU A 103 2.14 -6.13 13.10
CA LEU A 103 1.69 -7.26 13.91
C LEU A 103 1.95 -7.05 15.40
N ASP A 104 2.72 -6.02 15.79
CA ASP A 104 2.97 -5.69 17.19
C ASP A 104 1.75 -5.02 17.81
N GLN A 105 1.21 -5.65 18.86
CA GLN A 105 0.02 -5.18 19.56
C GLN A 105 0.25 -3.84 20.25
N HIS A 106 1.43 -3.59 20.79
CA HIS A 106 1.74 -2.32 21.47
C HIS A 106 1.74 -1.13 20.51
N ILE A 107 2.17 -1.34 19.26
CA ILE A 107 2.09 -0.29 18.23
C ILE A 107 0.63 0.04 17.96
N LEU A 108 -0.22 -1.00 17.78
CA LEU A 108 -1.64 -0.80 17.48
C LEU A 108 -2.40 -0.10 18.63
N GLU A 109 -2.09 -0.46 19.87
CA GLU A 109 -2.68 0.16 21.07
C GLU A 109 -2.26 1.62 21.26
N GLY A 110 -1.10 2.00 20.72
CA GLY A 110 -0.59 3.38 20.76
C GLY A 110 -1.15 4.30 19.67
N LEU A 111 -1.90 3.76 18.69
CA LEU A 111 -2.47 4.56 17.61
C LEU A 111 -3.63 5.43 18.08
N PRO A 112 -3.82 6.61 17.49
CA PRO A 112 -5.04 7.38 17.68
C PRO A 112 -6.24 6.69 17.03
N SER A 113 -7.42 7.30 17.09
CA SER A 113 -8.58 6.83 16.32
C SER A 113 -8.28 6.86 14.82
N ILE A 114 -8.46 5.75 14.16
CA ILE A 114 -8.23 5.53 12.73
C ILE A 114 -9.59 5.40 12.03
N ASP A 115 -9.81 6.22 10.99
CA ASP A 115 -11.03 6.19 10.21
C ASP A 115 -10.98 5.13 9.11
N ALA A 116 -9.83 4.96 8.46
CA ALA A 116 -9.63 4.00 7.37
C ALA A 116 -8.19 3.46 7.36
N ALA A 117 -7.98 2.31 6.70
CA ALA A 117 -6.65 1.73 6.56
C ALA A 117 -6.34 1.32 5.12
N PHE A 118 -5.07 1.47 4.73
CA PHE A 118 -4.49 0.99 3.49
C PHE A 118 -3.47 -0.11 3.81
N ILE A 119 -3.65 -1.30 3.24
CA ILE A 119 -2.82 -2.49 3.48
C ILE A 119 -2.17 -2.92 2.18
N ASP A 120 -0.85 -2.86 2.14
CA ASP A 120 -0.03 -3.24 0.98
C ASP A 120 1.15 -4.10 1.45
N PRO A 121 0.95 -5.41 1.68
CA PRO A 121 2.02 -6.30 2.09
C PRO A 121 2.94 -6.63 0.91
N ASP A 122 4.23 -6.84 1.17
CA ASP A 122 5.19 -7.23 0.14
C ASP A 122 4.88 -8.63 -0.41
N TRP A 123 4.75 -8.75 -1.73
CA TRP A 123 4.61 -10.01 -2.45
C TRP A 123 5.74 -10.27 -3.46
N ALA A 124 6.70 -9.37 -3.59
CA ALA A 124 7.77 -9.49 -4.60
C ALA A 124 8.79 -10.62 -4.32
N ALA A 125 8.64 -11.35 -3.21
CA ALA A 125 9.67 -12.24 -2.70
C ALA A 125 9.84 -13.56 -3.48
N THR A 126 8.88 -13.98 -4.33
CA THR A 126 8.82 -15.34 -4.87
C THR A 126 8.81 -15.47 -6.40
N GLY A 127 8.88 -14.36 -7.12
CA GLY A 127 8.96 -14.37 -8.58
C GLY A 127 7.60 -14.40 -9.31
N PRO A 128 7.61 -14.21 -10.65
CA PRO A 128 6.42 -13.89 -11.45
C PRO A 128 5.41 -15.05 -11.60
N ASP A 129 5.85 -16.30 -11.44
CA ASP A 129 4.99 -17.48 -11.65
C ASP A 129 4.40 -18.04 -10.35
N HIS A 130 4.58 -17.32 -9.23
CA HIS A 130 4.12 -17.76 -7.92
C HIS A 130 2.65 -17.44 -7.72
N VAL A 131 1.85 -18.45 -7.37
CA VAL A 131 0.46 -18.23 -6.93
C VAL A 131 0.45 -17.86 -5.46
N TYR A 132 -0.01 -16.66 -5.17
CA TYR A 132 -0.13 -16.18 -3.79
C TYR A 132 -1.38 -16.75 -3.14
N ARG A 133 -1.27 -16.97 -1.84
CA ARG A 133 -2.38 -17.42 -1.00
C ARG A 133 -2.77 -16.32 -0.04
N PHE A 134 -4.07 -16.19 0.20
CA PHE A 134 -4.60 -15.29 1.22
C PHE A 134 -4.72 -16.00 2.57
N ILE A 135 -5.23 -17.24 2.60
CA ILE A 135 -5.32 -18.05 3.82
C ILE A 135 -3.94 -18.62 4.14
N ASP A 136 -3.48 -18.44 5.38
CA ASP A 136 -2.08 -18.68 5.77
C ASP A 136 -1.13 -17.97 4.81
N SER A 137 -1.38 -16.69 4.64
CA SER A 137 -0.79 -15.86 3.58
C SER A 137 0.72 -15.94 3.54
N ASN A 138 1.26 -16.05 2.33
CA ASN A 138 2.69 -16.03 2.04
C ASN A 138 3.21 -14.64 1.63
N THR A 139 2.42 -13.58 1.80
CA THR A 139 2.91 -12.20 1.73
C THR A 139 3.70 -11.83 2.99
N GLN A 140 4.44 -10.72 2.96
CA GLN A 140 5.20 -10.22 4.10
C GLN A 140 4.84 -8.77 4.42
N PRO A 141 4.17 -8.51 5.58
CA PRO A 141 3.61 -9.49 6.54
C PRO A 141 2.44 -10.29 5.95
N PRO A 142 2.03 -11.41 6.60
CA PRO A 142 0.89 -12.20 6.14
C PRO A 142 -0.40 -11.38 6.06
N ALA A 143 -0.97 -11.23 4.86
CA ALA A 143 -2.10 -10.34 4.58
C ALA A 143 -3.35 -10.68 5.40
N ASP A 144 -3.66 -11.97 5.58
CA ASP A 144 -4.77 -12.46 6.39
C ASP A 144 -4.67 -12.01 7.85
N LYS A 145 -3.48 -12.09 8.43
CA LYS A 145 -3.22 -11.68 9.82
C LYS A 145 -3.29 -10.17 9.99
N VAL A 146 -2.75 -9.42 9.02
CA VAL A 146 -2.83 -7.95 9.02
C VAL A 146 -4.28 -7.51 8.90
N LEU A 147 -5.02 -8.01 7.91
CA LEU A 147 -6.43 -7.66 7.69
C LEU A 147 -7.27 -7.93 8.93
N LYS A 148 -7.08 -9.08 9.58
CA LYS A 148 -7.79 -9.43 10.82
C LYS A 148 -7.54 -8.40 11.95
N LYS A 149 -6.28 -7.97 12.12
CA LYS A 149 -5.95 -6.95 13.14
C LYS A 149 -6.53 -5.59 12.79
N ILE A 150 -6.46 -5.19 11.53
CA ILE A 150 -6.98 -3.90 11.06
C ILE A 150 -8.50 -3.84 11.17
N PHE A 151 -9.22 -4.91 10.89
CA PHE A 151 -10.67 -4.96 11.09
C PHE A 151 -11.13 -4.80 12.55
N ALA A 152 -10.23 -4.98 13.52
CA ALA A 152 -10.51 -4.64 14.91
C ALA A 152 -10.41 -3.11 15.18
N LEU A 153 -9.72 -2.35 14.33
CA LEU A 153 -9.55 -0.90 14.44
C LEU A 153 -10.58 -0.14 13.60
N THR A 154 -10.78 -0.55 12.36
CA THR A 154 -11.71 0.09 11.41
C THR A 154 -12.28 -0.94 10.44
N LYS A 155 -13.49 -0.64 9.90
CA LYS A 155 -14.10 -1.44 8.82
C LYS A 155 -13.80 -0.88 7.43
N ASN A 156 -13.26 0.34 7.34
CA ASN A 156 -12.95 1.00 6.10
C ASN A 156 -11.53 0.65 5.69
N VAL A 157 -11.37 -0.36 4.86
CA VAL A 157 -10.05 -0.94 4.51
C VAL A 157 -9.91 -1.03 3.01
N ALA A 158 -8.74 -0.63 2.49
CA ALA A 158 -8.27 -1.04 1.16
C ALA A 158 -7.12 -2.03 1.34
N LEU A 159 -7.21 -3.19 0.69
CA LEU A 159 -6.20 -4.25 0.71
C LEU A 159 -5.71 -4.49 -0.71
N VAL A 160 -4.42 -4.25 -0.93
CA VAL A 160 -3.75 -4.53 -2.21
C VAL A 160 -3.18 -5.93 -2.20
N LEU A 161 -3.43 -6.68 -3.28
CA LEU A 161 -2.97 -8.05 -3.44
C LEU A 161 -2.45 -8.28 -4.87
N PRO A 162 -1.52 -9.24 -5.06
CA PRO A 162 -0.94 -9.53 -6.37
C PRO A 162 -1.97 -10.08 -7.36
N PRO A 163 -1.74 -9.94 -8.68
CA PRO A 163 -2.67 -10.42 -9.71
C PRO A 163 -2.81 -11.95 -9.70
N LEU A 164 -1.78 -12.68 -9.28
CA LEU A 164 -1.78 -14.13 -9.17
C LEU A 164 -2.12 -14.61 -7.76
N ILE A 165 -3.25 -14.14 -7.21
CA ILE A 165 -3.77 -14.62 -5.93
C ILE A 165 -4.91 -15.63 -6.14
N ASP A 166 -5.02 -16.63 -5.26
CA ASP A 166 -6.19 -17.51 -5.27
C ASP A 166 -7.43 -16.78 -4.75
N ILE A 167 -8.22 -16.25 -5.70
CA ILE A 167 -9.40 -15.43 -5.41
C ILE A 167 -10.44 -16.18 -4.58
N LYS A 168 -10.55 -17.51 -4.70
CA LYS A 168 -11.52 -18.31 -3.95
C LYS A 168 -11.29 -18.24 -2.44
N GLU A 169 -10.08 -17.97 -2.02
CA GLU A 169 -9.75 -17.81 -0.60
C GLU A 169 -10.33 -16.51 0.00
N LEU A 170 -10.79 -15.59 -0.85
CA LEU A 170 -11.35 -14.28 -0.47
C LEU A 170 -12.89 -14.29 -0.38
N ASP A 171 -13.55 -15.37 -0.83
CA ASP A 171 -15.01 -15.47 -0.89
C ASP A 171 -15.69 -15.36 0.49
N ASN A 172 -14.98 -15.67 1.57
CA ASN A 172 -15.50 -15.59 2.95
C ASN A 172 -15.19 -14.25 3.65
N LEU A 173 -14.60 -13.29 2.95
CA LEU A 173 -14.41 -11.95 3.49
C LEU A 173 -15.75 -11.20 3.57
N PRO A 174 -15.86 -10.17 4.43
CA PRO A 174 -17.01 -9.26 4.42
C PRO A 174 -17.30 -8.74 3.02
N GLU A 175 -18.53 -8.31 2.78
CA GLU A 175 -18.93 -7.74 1.50
C GLU A 175 -17.97 -6.60 1.10
N HIS A 176 -17.50 -6.63 -0.15
CA HIS A 176 -16.44 -5.76 -0.64
C HIS A 176 -16.57 -5.46 -2.15
N GLU A 177 -15.90 -4.43 -2.58
CA GLU A 177 -15.56 -4.19 -3.98
C GLU A 177 -14.21 -4.84 -4.27
N ARG A 178 -14.10 -5.53 -5.41
CA ARG A 178 -12.86 -6.10 -5.92
C ARG A 178 -12.48 -5.41 -7.22
N GLU A 179 -11.54 -4.51 -7.15
CA GLU A 179 -11.07 -3.77 -8.31
C GLU A 179 -9.81 -4.43 -8.90
N LYS A 180 -9.84 -4.69 -10.22
CA LYS A 180 -8.66 -5.08 -11.00
C LYS A 180 -8.01 -3.84 -11.57
N LEU A 181 -6.71 -3.68 -11.40
CA LEU A 181 -5.98 -2.54 -11.91
C LEU A 181 -5.05 -2.96 -13.04
N TYR A 182 -5.18 -2.26 -14.16
CA TYR A 182 -4.47 -2.54 -15.40
C TYR A 182 -3.57 -1.39 -15.81
N LEU A 183 -2.32 -1.75 -16.20
CA LEU A 183 -1.42 -0.86 -16.90
C LEU A 183 -1.37 -1.32 -18.37
N ASP A 184 -1.97 -0.57 -19.27
CA ASP A 184 -2.43 -1.06 -20.58
C ASP A 184 -3.33 -2.28 -20.42
N GLU A 185 -2.93 -3.41 -21.04
CA GLU A 185 -3.65 -4.69 -20.99
C GLU A 185 -3.15 -5.60 -19.85
N ASN A 186 -2.09 -5.20 -19.12
CA ASN A 186 -1.50 -6.02 -18.07
C ASN A 186 -2.24 -5.80 -16.74
N HIS A 187 -2.78 -6.88 -16.19
CA HIS A 187 -3.33 -6.87 -14.83
C HIS A 187 -2.17 -6.84 -13.83
N GLU A 188 -2.00 -5.71 -13.16
CA GLU A 188 -0.87 -5.45 -12.27
C GLU A 188 -1.17 -5.86 -10.83
N LEU A 189 -2.38 -5.60 -10.34
CA LEU A 189 -2.78 -5.89 -8.97
C LEU A 189 -4.30 -5.87 -8.78
N PHE A 190 -4.75 -6.42 -7.65
CA PHE A 190 -6.09 -6.22 -7.11
C PHE A 190 -6.07 -5.18 -5.99
N CYS A 191 -7.16 -4.42 -5.86
CA CYS A 191 -7.48 -3.70 -4.64
C CYS A 191 -8.88 -4.11 -4.15
N PHE A 192 -8.95 -4.53 -2.89
CA PHE A 192 -10.20 -4.90 -2.22
C PHE A 192 -10.61 -3.79 -1.28
N TYR A 193 -11.77 -3.18 -1.50
CA TYR A 193 -12.29 -2.11 -0.66
C TYR A 193 -13.43 -2.60 0.23
N PHE A 194 -13.39 -2.20 1.50
CA PHE A 194 -14.38 -2.55 2.50
C PHE A 194 -14.97 -1.30 3.16
N GLY A 195 -16.20 -1.43 3.66
CA GLY A 195 -16.88 -0.38 4.41
C GLY A 195 -17.15 0.87 3.58
N ALA A 196 -16.85 2.05 4.11
CA ALA A 196 -17.11 3.33 3.45
C ALA A 196 -16.19 3.61 2.24
N LEU A 197 -15.19 2.75 1.97
CA LEU A 197 -14.33 2.87 0.79
C LEU A 197 -14.94 2.20 -0.45
N VAL A 198 -16.01 1.41 -0.31
CA VAL A 198 -16.72 0.77 -1.42
C VAL A 198 -17.50 1.83 -2.20
N GLU A 199 -17.30 1.88 -3.51
CA GLU A 199 -18.11 2.68 -4.45
C GLU A 199 -19.09 1.80 -5.21
N ASN A 200 -18.65 0.61 -5.62
CA ASN A 200 -19.47 -0.35 -6.34
C ASN A 200 -19.20 -1.76 -5.84
N TYR A 201 -20.20 -2.40 -5.24
CA TYR A 201 -20.04 -3.80 -4.80
C TYR A 201 -19.82 -4.74 -5.99
N GLY A 202 -18.98 -5.74 -5.78
CA GLY A 202 -18.62 -6.75 -6.76
C GLY A 202 -17.30 -6.45 -7.47
N GLU A 203 -17.18 -6.84 -8.74
CA GLU A 203 -15.95 -6.70 -9.52
C GLU A 203 -15.99 -5.41 -10.34
N THR A 204 -14.93 -4.61 -10.24
CA THR A 204 -14.68 -3.40 -11.01
C THR A 204 -13.32 -3.44 -11.67
N GLU A 205 -13.05 -2.53 -12.63
CA GLU A 205 -11.77 -2.44 -13.33
C GLU A 205 -11.33 -1.00 -13.46
N PHE A 206 -10.03 -0.77 -13.26
CA PHE A 206 -9.39 0.52 -13.48
C PHE A 206 -8.25 0.37 -14.47
N HIS A 207 -8.30 1.11 -15.58
CA HIS A 207 -7.35 1.02 -16.68
C HIS A 207 -6.55 2.32 -16.83
N VAL A 208 -5.24 2.19 -16.87
CA VAL A 208 -4.31 3.30 -17.12
C VAL A 208 -3.53 3.00 -18.39
N PRO A 209 -3.63 3.83 -19.45
CA PRO A 209 -2.80 3.70 -20.63
C PRO A 209 -1.34 4.07 -20.33
N LEU A 210 -0.37 3.44 -21.02
CA LEU A 210 1.06 3.72 -20.93
C LEU A 210 1.47 5.09 -21.48
#